data_9d4fad025bd27e2fc19309eb48556adf
#
_entry.id   9d4fad025bd27e2fc19309eb48556adf
#
_cell.length_a   1.000
_cell.length_b   1.000
_cell.length_c   1.000
_cell.angle_alpha   90.00
_cell.angle_beta   90.00
_cell.angle_gamma   90.00
#
_symmetry.space_group_name_H-M   'P 1'
#
loop_
_entity.id
_entity.type
_entity.pdbx_description
1 polymer ?
#
loop_
_entity_poly.entity_id
_entity_poly.type
_entity_poly.pdbx_seq_one_letter_code
_entity_poly.pdbx_strand_id
1 'polypeptide(L)'
;MHMAEQIQALTKRPGTRQTAWSALAAHYKTASKLNLRQLFADDPKRGERLAVGAVGLYLDYSKNRVTDETLRLLLQLAEESGLRARIDAMFLGEKINITEKRAVLHVALRAPRGESIAVDGENVMPKVHAVLDRMADFSNRVRSGEWKGHTGKRIRNVINMGIGGSDLGPVMAYEALRYYSDRAMTFRFVSNVDGTDFAEAVRDLDPSETLFVISSKTFTTLETMTNAHTAREWSLAGLGGDEESVAKHFVAVSTNAAEVAKFGIDTANMF
;
A
#
# COMPACT_ATOMS: atom_id res chain seq x y z
N MET A 1 -6.86 16.12 14.92
CA MET A 1 -6.73 15.42 16.22
C MET A 1 -5.38 14.71 16.20
N HIS A 2 -4.46 15.09 17.08
CA HIS A 2 -3.05 14.70 16.99
C HIS A 2 -2.83 13.19 17.24
N MET A 3 -1.93 12.57 16.48
CA MET A 3 -1.49 11.17 16.59
C MET A 3 -1.15 10.75 18.05
N ALA A 4 -0.62 11.69 18.86
CA ALA A 4 -0.36 11.49 20.28
C ALA A 4 -1.63 11.24 21.12
N GLU A 5 -2.76 11.86 20.78
CA GLU A 5 -4.05 11.66 21.49
C GLU A 5 -4.68 10.31 21.07
N GLN A 6 -4.46 9.87 19.85
CA GLN A 6 -4.92 8.54 19.40
C GLN A 6 -4.12 7.41 20.06
N ILE A 7 -2.81 7.58 20.20
CA ILE A 7 -1.96 6.66 20.95
C ILE A 7 -2.35 6.63 22.43
N GLN A 8 -2.69 7.79 23.03
CA GLN A 8 -3.16 7.88 24.41
C GLN A 8 -4.53 7.24 24.62
N ALA A 9 -5.43 7.29 23.63
CA ALA A 9 -6.74 6.62 23.69
C ALA A 9 -6.61 5.09 23.58
N LEU A 10 -5.65 4.58 22.83
CA LEU A 10 -5.34 3.15 22.71
C LEU A 10 -4.69 2.59 23.98
N THR A 11 -4.07 3.42 24.80
CA THR A 11 -3.41 3.02 26.07
C THR A 11 -4.30 3.14 27.29
N LYS A 12 -5.48 3.77 27.19
CA LYS A 12 -6.44 3.88 28.29
C LYS A 12 -7.36 2.64 28.36
N ARG A 13 -6.83 1.50 28.85
CA ARG A 13 -7.65 0.52 29.57
C ARG A 13 -7.74 0.95 31.05
N PRO A 14 -8.93 0.96 31.66
CA PRO A 14 -9.05 1.25 33.07
C PRO A 14 -8.35 0.14 33.88
N GLY A 15 -7.34 0.47 34.65
CA GLY A 15 -6.87 -0.36 35.75
C GLY A 15 -5.45 -0.95 35.69
N THR A 16 -4.77 -1.05 34.54
CA THR A 16 -3.38 -1.51 34.51
C THR A 16 -2.52 -0.56 33.72
N ARG A 17 -1.72 0.27 34.40
CA ARG A 17 -0.55 0.90 33.79
C ARG A 17 0.32 -0.25 33.28
N GLN A 18 0.60 -0.28 31.97
CA GLN A 18 1.51 -1.23 31.41
C GLN A 18 2.87 -1.11 32.11
N THR A 19 3.19 -2.11 32.94
CA THR A 19 4.42 -2.11 33.73
C THR A 19 5.64 -2.15 32.81
N ALA A 20 5.54 -2.89 31.70
CA ALA A 20 6.56 -2.96 30.68
C ALA A 20 6.82 -1.62 29.99
N TRP A 21 5.80 -0.80 29.72
CA TRP A 21 6.00 0.54 29.16
C TRP A 21 6.82 1.44 30.08
N SER A 22 6.48 1.44 31.37
CA SER A 22 7.23 2.22 32.38
C SER A 22 8.67 1.71 32.54
N ALA A 23 8.87 0.40 32.50
CA ALA A 23 10.20 -0.22 32.55
C ALA A 23 11.03 0.10 31.31
N LEU A 24 10.43 0.08 30.11
CA LEU A 24 11.08 0.51 28.86
C LEU A 24 11.48 1.97 28.89
N ALA A 25 10.63 2.85 29.41
CA ALA A 25 10.95 4.28 29.57
C ALA A 25 12.14 4.49 30.53
N ALA A 26 12.21 3.71 31.62
CA ALA A 26 13.35 3.73 32.52
C ALA A 26 14.63 3.16 31.86
N HIS A 27 14.49 2.02 31.16
CA HIS A 27 15.58 1.37 30.42
C HIS A 27 16.14 2.24 29.29
N TYR A 28 15.33 3.06 28.65
CA TYR A 28 15.74 3.98 27.59
C TYR A 28 16.87 4.93 28.05
N LYS A 29 16.88 5.35 29.31
CA LYS A 29 17.94 6.23 29.86
C LYS A 29 19.34 5.60 29.73
N THR A 30 19.43 4.27 29.76
CA THR A 30 20.67 3.51 29.56
C THR A 30 20.84 3.11 28.10
N ALA A 31 19.78 2.57 27.48
CA ALA A 31 19.81 2.06 26.12
C ALA A 31 20.13 3.14 25.06
N SER A 32 19.69 4.39 25.29
CA SER A 32 20.00 5.53 24.41
C SER A 32 21.49 5.86 24.31
N LYS A 33 22.28 5.46 25.30
CA LYS A 33 23.74 5.70 25.36
C LYS A 33 24.57 4.54 24.77
N LEU A 34 23.94 3.45 24.36
CA LEU A 34 24.63 2.29 23.82
C LEU A 34 25.31 2.64 22.50
N ASN A 35 26.54 2.14 22.33
CA ASN A 35 27.32 2.26 21.11
C ASN A 35 27.34 0.89 20.40
N LEU A 36 26.97 0.85 19.11
CA LEU A 36 26.92 -0.39 18.36
C LEU A 36 28.28 -1.08 18.25
N ARG A 37 29.38 -0.35 18.08
CA ARG A 37 30.72 -0.96 18.03
C ARG A 37 31.04 -1.70 19.32
N GLN A 38 30.67 -1.11 20.46
CA GLN A 38 30.87 -1.75 21.77
C GLN A 38 30.00 -2.98 21.92
N LEU A 39 28.71 -2.91 21.51
CA LEU A 39 27.79 -4.06 21.56
C LEU A 39 28.30 -5.25 20.73
N PHE A 40 28.95 -5.01 19.59
CA PHE A 40 29.56 -6.07 18.79
C PHE A 40 30.90 -6.54 19.37
N ALA A 41 31.66 -5.68 20.01
CA ALA A 41 32.90 -6.06 20.68
C ALA A 41 32.62 -6.93 21.93
N ASP A 42 31.59 -6.61 22.69
CA ASP A 42 31.17 -7.35 23.88
C ASP A 42 30.48 -8.69 23.54
N ASP A 43 29.86 -8.79 22.36
CA ASP A 43 29.17 -9.99 21.88
C ASP A 43 29.56 -10.27 20.41
N PRO A 44 30.65 -11.01 20.16
CA PRO A 44 31.09 -11.38 18.80
C PRO A 44 30.07 -12.19 18.00
N LYS A 45 29.13 -12.87 18.66
CA LYS A 45 28.06 -13.64 18.04
C LYS A 45 26.75 -12.84 17.87
N ARG A 46 26.78 -11.56 18.15
CA ARG A 46 25.61 -10.69 18.09
C ARG A 46 24.87 -10.77 16.74
N GLY A 47 25.59 -10.80 15.62
CA GLY A 47 25.00 -10.90 14.29
C GLY A 47 24.23 -12.21 14.05
N GLU A 48 24.70 -13.32 14.62
CA GLU A 48 24.03 -14.62 14.53
C GLU A 48 22.83 -14.71 15.49
N ARG A 49 23.04 -14.23 16.73
CA ARG A 49 22.06 -14.31 17.81
C ARG A 49 20.86 -13.39 17.63
N LEU A 50 21.07 -12.22 17.04
CA LEU A 50 20.02 -11.24 16.77
C LEU A 50 19.56 -11.27 15.31
N ALA A 51 19.38 -12.49 14.80
CA ALA A 51 18.77 -12.76 13.51
C ALA A 51 17.72 -13.85 13.66
N VAL A 52 16.69 -13.81 12.83
CA VAL A 52 15.63 -14.82 12.80
C VAL A 52 15.19 -15.07 11.36
N GLY A 53 15.05 -16.35 11.02
CA GLY A 53 14.49 -16.78 9.74
C GLY A 53 13.12 -17.41 9.95
N ALA A 54 12.10 -16.92 9.23
CA ALA A 54 10.76 -17.49 9.24
C ALA A 54 10.04 -17.20 7.91
N VAL A 55 9.23 -18.13 7.45
CA VAL A 55 8.37 -18.04 6.25
C VAL A 55 9.09 -17.49 5.00
N GLY A 56 10.36 -17.87 4.81
CA GLY A 56 11.18 -17.40 3.69
C GLY A 56 11.77 -16.00 3.85
N LEU A 57 11.57 -15.36 5.01
CA LEU A 57 12.18 -14.07 5.36
C LEU A 57 13.32 -14.27 6.33
N TYR A 58 14.36 -13.46 6.19
CA TYR A 58 15.48 -13.37 7.13
C TYR A 58 15.54 -11.95 7.68
N LEU A 59 15.39 -11.82 9.00
CA LEU A 59 15.46 -10.54 9.71
C LEU A 59 16.73 -10.49 10.54
N ASP A 60 17.64 -9.59 10.20
CA ASP A 60 18.80 -9.22 11.02
C ASP A 60 18.52 -7.90 11.74
N TYR A 61 18.38 -7.97 13.06
CA TYR A 61 18.19 -6.79 13.92
C TYR A 61 19.37 -6.52 14.84
N SER A 62 20.52 -7.12 14.55
CA SER A 62 21.76 -6.98 15.33
C SER A 62 22.29 -5.54 15.38
N LYS A 63 21.98 -4.74 14.35
CA LYS A 63 22.38 -3.32 14.26
C LYS A 63 21.44 -2.35 14.96
N ASN A 64 20.38 -2.82 15.61
CA ASN A 64 19.57 -2.00 16.50
C ASN A 64 20.26 -1.87 17.86
N ARG A 65 20.08 -0.73 18.54
CA ARG A 65 20.59 -0.50 19.91
C ARG A 65 19.71 -1.20 20.93
N VAL A 66 19.71 -2.53 20.91
CA VAL A 66 18.94 -3.38 21.81
C VAL A 66 19.85 -4.32 22.57
N THR A 67 19.45 -4.66 23.78
CA THR A 67 20.05 -5.67 24.65
C THR A 67 19.01 -6.76 24.93
N ASP A 68 19.41 -7.85 25.59
CA ASP A 68 18.46 -8.90 26.01
C ASP A 68 17.36 -8.32 26.92
N GLU A 69 17.72 -7.37 27.80
CA GLU A 69 16.72 -6.69 28.62
C GLU A 69 15.77 -5.83 27.78
N THR A 70 16.25 -5.17 26.73
CA THR A 70 15.37 -4.45 25.80
C THR A 70 14.38 -5.41 25.14
N LEU A 71 14.85 -6.54 24.65
CA LEU A 71 14.00 -7.56 24.00
C LEU A 71 12.97 -8.14 24.99
N ARG A 72 13.40 -8.49 26.17
CA ARG A 72 12.52 -8.99 27.24
C ARG A 72 11.39 -8.00 27.55
N LEU A 73 11.71 -6.71 27.70
CA LEU A 73 10.72 -5.67 27.98
C LEU A 73 9.78 -5.42 26.80
N LEU A 74 10.28 -5.50 25.55
CA LEU A 74 9.44 -5.36 24.35
C LEU A 74 8.46 -6.54 24.22
N LEU A 75 8.90 -7.76 24.48
CA LEU A 75 8.02 -8.94 24.50
C LEU A 75 6.97 -8.84 25.61
N GLN A 76 7.39 -8.45 26.80
CA GLN A 76 6.46 -8.19 27.91
C GLN A 76 5.42 -7.12 27.53
N LEU A 77 5.82 -6.04 26.85
CA LEU A 77 4.89 -5.02 26.37
C LEU A 77 3.90 -5.59 25.35
N ALA A 78 4.34 -6.45 24.45
CA ALA A 78 3.47 -7.11 23.49
C ALA A 78 2.39 -7.98 24.19
N GLU A 79 2.81 -8.73 25.21
CA GLU A 79 1.90 -9.55 26.05
C GLU A 79 0.89 -8.68 26.82
N GLU A 80 1.37 -7.66 27.54
CA GLU A 80 0.52 -6.72 28.29
C GLU A 80 -0.44 -5.95 27.39
N SER A 81 -0.07 -5.73 26.12
CA SER A 81 -0.91 -5.09 25.11
C SER A 81 -1.92 -6.05 24.46
N GLY A 82 -1.87 -7.33 24.77
CA GLY A 82 -2.76 -8.35 24.20
C GLY A 82 -2.56 -8.56 22.71
N LEU A 83 -1.29 -8.45 22.21
CA LEU A 83 -0.98 -8.53 20.78
C LEU A 83 -1.50 -9.82 20.15
N ARG A 84 -1.34 -10.97 20.81
CA ARG A 84 -1.80 -12.26 20.28
C ARG A 84 -3.30 -12.28 20.05
N ALA A 85 -4.10 -11.84 21.01
CA ALA A 85 -5.54 -11.78 20.88
C ALA A 85 -5.99 -10.85 19.75
N ARG A 86 -5.27 -9.75 19.51
CA ARG A 86 -5.56 -8.85 18.38
C ARG A 86 -5.21 -9.47 17.03
N ILE A 87 -4.14 -10.25 16.96
CA ILE A 87 -3.81 -11.02 15.75
C ILE A 87 -4.92 -12.03 15.45
N ASP A 88 -5.33 -12.80 16.44
CA ASP A 88 -6.41 -13.78 16.28
C ASP A 88 -7.72 -13.10 15.84
N ALA A 89 -8.10 -12.00 16.48
CA ALA A 89 -9.26 -11.19 16.11
C ALA A 89 -9.18 -10.66 14.64
N MET A 90 -8.00 -10.28 14.17
CA MET A 90 -7.79 -9.86 12.77
C MET A 90 -8.09 -11.02 11.80
N PHE A 91 -7.61 -12.23 12.10
CA PHE A 91 -7.85 -13.41 11.27
C PHE A 91 -9.32 -13.88 11.32
N LEU A 92 -10.03 -13.58 12.41
CA LEU A 92 -11.46 -13.86 12.56
C LEU A 92 -12.37 -12.80 11.92
N GLY A 93 -11.80 -11.74 11.33
CA GLY A 93 -12.58 -10.67 10.69
C GLY A 93 -13.25 -9.71 11.66
N GLU A 94 -12.82 -9.67 12.92
CA GLU A 94 -13.35 -8.74 13.91
C GLU A 94 -12.97 -7.29 13.58
N LYS A 95 -13.82 -6.33 14.01
CA LYS A 95 -13.64 -4.89 13.74
C LYS A 95 -12.58 -4.27 14.65
N ILE A 96 -11.32 -4.70 14.50
CA ILE A 96 -10.20 -4.24 15.31
C ILE A 96 -9.73 -2.81 14.97
N ASN A 97 -10.09 -2.27 13.82
CA ASN A 97 -9.92 -0.85 13.52
C ASN A 97 -11.03 -0.06 14.21
N ILE A 98 -10.76 0.37 15.44
CA ILE A 98 -11.74 1.04 16.31
C ILE A 98 -12.06 2.47 15.85
N THR A 99 -11.20 3.12 15.09
CA THR A 99 -11.40 4.49 14.61
C THR A 99 -12.40 4.55 13.45
N GLU A 100 -12.34 3.58 12.55
CA GLU A 100 -13.25 3.48 11.40
C GLU A 100 -14.36 2.42 11.64
N LYS A 101 -14.32 1.70 12.75
CA LYS A 101 -15.26 0.60 13.09
C LYS A 101 -15.30 -0.48 12.01
N ARG A 102 -14.12 -0.87 11.52
CA ARG A 102 -13.96 -1.83 10.42
C ARG A 102 -13.07 -3.02 10.81
N ALA A 103 -13.30 -4.13 10.14
CA ALA A 103 -12.33 -5.22 10.09
C ALA A 103 -11.06 -4.79 9.33
N VAL A 104 -9.94 -5.47 9.64
CA VAL A 104 -8.66 -5.28 8.95
C VAL A 104 -8.43 -6.52 8.08
N LEU A 105 -8.69 -6.40 6.78
CA LEU A 105 -8.81 -7.54 5.86
C LEU A 105 -7.55 -7.81 5.02
N HIS A 106 -6.36 -7.42 5.49
CA HIS A 106 -5.10 -7.75 4.79
C HIS A 106 -4.92 -9.26 4.61
N VAL A 107 -5.44 -10.06 5.57
CA VAL A 107 -5.43 -11.53 5.51
C VAL A 107 -6.32 -12.05 4.38
N ALA A 108 -7.49 -11.44 4.16
CA ALA A 108 -8.41 -11.81 3.10
C ALA A 108 -7.83 -11.56 1.70
N LEU A 109 -7.09 -10.45 1.53
CA LEU A 109 -6.42 -10.14 0.26
C LEU A 109 -5.31 -11.14 -0.12
N ARG A 110 -4.85 -11.95 0.83
CA ARG A 110 -3.75 -12.91 0.67
C ARG A 110 -4.18 -14.35 0.87
N ALA A 111 -5.44 -14.56 1.25
CA ALA A 111 -5.96 -15.90 1.47
C ALA A 111 -6.18 -16.65 0.15
N PRO A 112 -5.92 -17.96 0.12
CA PRO A 112 -6.21 -18.80 -1.03
C PRO A 112 -7.71 -18.79 -1.39
N ARG A 113 -8.02 -19.10 -2.67
CA ARG A 113 -9.40 -19.36 -3.08
C ARG A 113 -9.93 -20.56 -2.29
N GLY A 114 -11.13 -20.47 -1.80
CA GLY A 114 -11.75 -21.53 -1.00
C GLY A 114 -11.68 -21.29 0.53
N GLU A 115 -10.83 -20.38 0.98
CA GLU A 115 -10.88 -19.91 2.37
C GLU A 115 -12.14 -19.08 2.62
N SER A 116 -12.56 -19.04 3.90
CA SER A 116 -13.71 -18.26 4.33
C SER A 116 -13.29 -17.32 5.45
N ILE A 117 -13.50 -16.03 5.24
CA ILE A 117 -13.31 -14.99 6.25
C ILE A 117 -14.62 -14.23 6.37
N ALA A 118 -15.24 -14.32 7.53
CA ALA A 118 -16.54 -13.70 7.77
C ALA A 118 -16.39 -12.32 8.43
N VAL A 119 -17.12 -11.32 7.92
CA VAL A 119 -17.30 -10.01 8.55
C VAL A 119 -18.79 -9.76 8.66
N ASP A 120 -19.30 -9.49 9.88
CA ASP A 120 -20.74 -9.32 10.13
C ASP A 120 -21.59 -10.52 9.63
N GLY A 121 -21.03 -11.74 9.68
CA GLY A 121 -21.69 -12.96 9.22
C GLY A 121 -21.64 -13.22 7.70
N GLU A 122 -21.08 -12.30 6.91
CA GLU A 122 -20.92 -12.46 5.47
C GLU A 122 -19.49 -12.90 5.12
N ASN A 123 -19.34 -13.95 4.30
CA ASN A 123 -18.06 -14.33 3.74
C ASN A 123 -17.58 -13.29 2.72
N VAL A 124 -16.47 -12.60 2.99
CA VAL A 124 -15.93 -11.54 2.13
C VAL A 124 -15.09 -12.06 0.96
N MET A 125 -14.67 -13.31 1.00
CA MET A 125 -13.73 -13.88 0.01
C MET A 125 -14.27 -13.84 -1.43
N PRO A 126 -15.55 -14.12 -1.72
CA PRO A 126 -16.08 -14.00 -3.08
C PRO A 126 -15.92 -12.58 -3.66
N LYS A 127 -16.14 -11.54 -2.83
CA LYS A 127 -15.96 -10.13 -3.26
C LYS A 127 -14.51 -9.80 -3.55
N VAL A 128 -13.59 -10.27 -2.71
CA VAL A 128 -12.14 -10.09 -2.92
C VAL A 128 -11.71 -10.71 -4.25
N HIS A 129 -12.07 -11.97 -4.47
CA HIS A 129 -11.68 -12.67 -5.71
C HIS A 129 -12.34 -12.10 -6.96
N ALA A 130 -13.57 -11.61 -6.87
CA ALA A 130 -14.23 -10.96 -8.00
C ALA A 130 -13.47 -9.70 -8.46
N VAL A 131 -12.90 -8.91 -7.52
CA VAL A 131 -12.06 -7.77 -7.88
C VAL A 131 -10.74 -8.22 -8.49
N LEU A 132 -10.07 -9.21 -7.90
CA LEU A 132 -8.82 -9.76 -8.43
C LEU A 132 -8.99 -10.34 -9.84
N ASP A 133 -10.11 -11.02 -10.11
CA ASP A 133 -10.42 -11.57 -11.44
C ASP A 133 -10.63 -10.45 -12.47
N ARG A 134 -11.33 -9.36 -12.12
CA ARG A 134 -11.48 -8.19 -12.99
C ARG A 134 -10.12 -7.52 -13.27
N MET A 135 -9.25 -7.39 -12.26
CA MET A 135 -7.90 -6.85 -12.44
C MET A 135 -7.07 -7.72 -13.38
N ALA A 136 -7.17 -9.06 -13.24
CA ALA A 136 -6.48 -10.02 -14.11
C ALA A 136 -6.99 -9.93 -15.55
N ASP A 137 -8.31 -9.91 -15.75
CA ASP A 137 -8.94 -9.75 -17.07
C ASP A 137 -8.47 -8.46 -17.73
N PHE A 138 -8.63 -7.32 -17.05
CA PHE A 138 -8.25 -6.03 -17.58
C PHE A 138 -6.76 -5.98 -17.96
N SER A 139 -5.87 -6.43 -17.07
CA SER A 139 -4.42 -6.44 -17.34
C SER A 139 -4.09 -7.34 -18.55
N ASN A 140 -4.75 -8.48 -18.70
CA ASN A 140 -4.56 -9.36 -19.86
C ASN A 140 -5.01 -8.71 -21.16
N ARG A 141 -6.14 -8.02 -21.17
CA ARG A 141 -6.65 -7.29 -22.34
C ARG A 141 -5.73 -6.13 -22.75
N VAL A 142 -5.16 -5.41 -21.80
CA VAL A 142 -4.16 -4.36 -22.08
C VAL A 142 -2.89 -5.00 -22.67
N ARG A 143 -2.37 -6.06 -22.03
CA ARG A 143 -1.12 -6.73 -22.46
C ARG A 143 -1.26 -7.42 -23.82
N SER A 144 -2.39 -8.04 -24.10
CA SER A 144 -2.65 -8.67 -25.43
C SER A 144 -2.87 -7.64 -26.54
N GLY A 145 -3.24 -6.40 -26.21
CA GLY A 145 -3.66 -5.38 -27.17
C GLY A 145 -5.12 -5.49 -27.59
N GLU A 146 -5.92 -6.28 -26.89
CA GLU A 146 -7.37 -6.31 -27.01
C GLU A 146 -7.99 -4.99 -26.51
N TRP A 147 -7.51 -4.49 -25.33
CA TRP A 147 -7.81 -3.14 -24.89
C TRP A 147 -7.00 -2.15 -25.73
N LYS A 148 -7.72 -1.25 -26.39
CA LYS A 148 -7.13 -0.20 -27.25
C LYS A 148 -7.51 1.17 -26.74
N GLY A 149 -6.63 2.13 -26.98
CA GLY A 149 -6.91 3.54 -26.80
C GLY A 149 -8.04 4.02 -27.73
N HIS A 150 -8.48 5.25 -27.54
CA HIS A 150 -9.58 5.87 -28.27
C HIS A 150 -9.38 5.85 -29.81
N THR A 151 -8.17 6.03 -30.28
CA THR A 151 -7.81 5.99 -31.70
C THR A 151 -7.69 4.57 -32.29
N GLY A 152 -7.94 3.53 -31.50
CA GLY A 152 -7.77 2.13 -31.91
C GLY A 152 -6.31 1.64 -31.81
N LYS A 153 -5.36 2.48 -31.38
CA LYS A 153 -3.98 2.05 -31.13
C LYS A 153 -3.87 1.18 -29.89
N ARG A 154 -2.88 0.30 -29.86
CA ARG A 154 -2.54 -0.51 -28.68
C ARG A 154 -1.94 0.37 -27.60
N ILE A 155 -2.30 0.12 -26.34
CA ILE A 155 -1.64 0.74 -25.19
C ILE A 155 -0.22 0.16 -25.05
N ARG A 156 0.77 1.05 -24.95
CA ARG A 156 2.18 0.73 -24.75
C ARG A 156 2.73 1.32 -23.48
N ASN A 157 2.10 2.36 -22.98
CA ASN A 157 2.56 3.11 -21.80
C ASN A 157 1.48 3.06 -20.71
N VAL A 158 1.89 2.76 -19.48
CA VAL A 158 1.02 2.79 -18.31
C VAL A 158 1.65 3.72 -17.27
N ILE A 159 0.89 4.71 -16.82
CA ILE A 159 1.33 5.67 -15.80
C ILE A 159 0.45 5.52 -14.58
N ASN A 160 1.04 5.11 -13.44
CA ASN A 160 0.36 5.12 -12.15
C ASN A 160 0.48 6.49 -11.50
N MET A 161 -0.65 7.03 -11.07
CA MET A 161 -0.73 8.27 -10.30
C MET A 161 -1.26 7.96 -8.91
N GLY A 162 -0.46 8.21 -7.90
CA GLY A 162 -0.80 7.94 -6.52
C GLY A 162 0.23 8.55 -5.59
N ILE A 163 -0.05 8.55 -4.28
CA ILE A 163 0.88 9.08 -3.28
C ILE A 163 0.99 8.11 -2.11
N GLY A 164 2.10 8.10 -1.43
CA GLY A 164 2.36 7.19 -0.31
C GLY A 164 2.20 5.72 -0.73
N GLY A 165 1.30 4.97 -0.09
CA GLY A 165 1.08 3.55 -0.38
C GLY A 165 0.52 3.27 -1.78
N SER A 166 -0.16 4.25 -2.39
CA SER A 166 -0.66 4.15 -3.76
C SER A 166 0.41 4.36 -4.83
N ASP A 167 1.61 4.79 -4.42
CA ASP A 167 2.80 4.93 -5.27
C ASP A 167 3.89 3.94 -4.89
N LEU A 168 4.35 3.95 -3.64
CA LEU A 168 5.53 3.21 -3.19
C LEU A 168 5.38 1.68 -3.34
N GLY A 169 4.16 1.15 -3.11
CA GLY A 169 3.89 -0.27 -3.33
C GLY A 169 4.02 -0.68 -4.80
N PRO A 170 3.32 -0.01 -5.74
CA PRO A 170 3.47 -0.22 -7.18
C PRO A 170 4.91 -0.06 -7.68
N VAL A 171 5.62 1.00 -7.28
CA VAL A 171 7.05 1.22 -7.63
C VAL A 171 7.91 0.06 -7.14
N MET A 172 7.76 -0.33 -5.88
CA MET A 172 8.52 -1.45 -5.29
C MET A 172 8.28 -2.75 -6.07
N ALA A 173 7.02 -3.07 -6.37
CA ALA A 173 6.69 -4.28 -7.10
C ALA A 173 7.25 -4.26 -8.54
N TYR A 174 7.15 -3.12 -9.21
CA TYR A 174 7.70 -2.94 -10.56
C TYR A 174 9.22 -3.11 -10.57
N GLU A 175 9.95 -2.42 -9.69
CA GLU A 175 11.42 -2.52 -9.65
C GLU A 175 11.89 -3.93 -9.23
N ALA A 176 11.23 -4.56 -8.27
CA ALA A 176 11.57 -5.92 -7.85
C ALA A 176 11.36 -6.96 -8.96
N LEU A 177 10.32 -6.79 -9.77
CA LEU A 177 9.93 -7.75 -10.81
C LEU A 177 10.35 -7.31 -12.22
N ARG A 178 11.03 -6.20 -12.36
CA ARG A 178 11.41 -5.60 -13.64
C ARG A 178 12.20 -6.55 -14.56
N TYR A 179 13.03 -7.39 -13.98
CA TYR A 179 13.77 -8.42 -14.72
C TYR A 179 12.84 -9.37 -15.50
N TYR A 180 11.68 -9.70 -14.91
CA TYR A 180 10.70 -10.65 -15.45
C TYR A 180 9.62 -9.97 -16.30
N SER A 181 9.64 -8.62 -16.41
CA SER A 181 8.59 -7.88 -17.11
C SER A 181 8.74 -7.94 -18.64
N ASP A 182 7.59 -7.82 -19.33
CA ASP A 182 7.57 -7.60 -20.78
C ASP A 182 8.06 -6.18 -21.09
N ARG A 183 9.17 -6.09 -21.83
CA ARG A 183 9.81 -4.82 -22.19
C ARG A 183 9.12 -4.08 -23.33
N ALA A 184 8.09 -4.67 -23.94
CA ALA A 184 7.28 -3.98 -24.94
C ALA A 184 6.33 -2.95 -24.33
N MET A 185 6.18 -2.94 -22.99
CA MET A 185 5.38 -1.96 -22.25
C MET A 185 6.28 -1.10 -21.35
N THR A 186 6.01 0.20 -21.33
CA THR A 186 6.65 1.17 -20.44
C THR A 186 5.76 1.45 -19.25
N PHE A 187 6.34 1.45 -18.05
CA PHE A 187 5.65 1.81 -16.81
C PHE A 187 6.31 3.03 -16.19
N ARG A 188 5.51 4.03 -15.82
CA ARG A 188 5.96 5.24 -15.13
C ARG A 188 5.07 5.53 -13.94
N PHE A 189 5.59 6.33 -13.02
CA PHE A 189 4.94 6.64 -11.75
C PHE A 189 5.02 8.15 -11.52
N VAL A 190 3.90 8.77 -11.20
CA VAL A 190 3.81 10.20 -10.88
C VAL A 190 3.22 10.32 -9.48
N SER A 191 4.02 10.78 -8.54
CA SER A 191 3.65 10.91 -7.14
C SER A 191 3.87 12.32 -6.57
N ASN A 192 4.62 13.17 -7.26
CA ASN A 192 4.85 14.54 -6.85
C ASN A 192 3.85 15.49 -7.52
N VAL A 193 3.38 16.49 -6.78
CA VAL A 193 2.49 17.55 -7.30
C VAL A 193 3.23 18.59 -8.13
N ASP A 194 4.57 18.59 -8.10
CA ASP A 194 5.37 19.44 -8.98
C ASP A 194 5.11 19.06 -10.44
N GLY A 195 4.71 20.05 -11.25
CA GLY A 195 4.38 19.84 -12.66
C GLY A 195 5.54 19.25 -13.49
N THR A 196 6.78 19.40 -13.04
CA THR A 196 7.95 18.81 -13.69
C THR A 196 7.93 17.28 -13.63
N ASP A 197 7.44 16.69 -12.52
CA ASP A 197 7.32 15.24 -12.39
C ASP A 197 6.42 14.65 -13.48
N PHE A 198 5.25 15.26 -13.69
CA PHE A 198 4.35 14.87 -14.76
C PHE A 198 4.94 15.15 -16.16
N ALA A 199 5.49 16.35 -16.39
CA ALA A 199 6.02 16.75 -17.69
C ALA A 199 7.13 15.82 -18.16
N GLU A 200 8.08 15.46 -17.27
CA GLU A 200 9.14 14.50 -17.58
C GLU A 200 8.59 13.08 -17.77
N ALA A 201 7.55 12.70 -17.02
CA ALA A 201 6.95 11.39 -17.15
C ALA A 201 6.23 11.16 -18.49
N VAL A 202 5.79 12.22 -19.19
CA VAL A 202 5.05 12.10 -20.46
C VAL A 202 5.82 12.62 -21.66
N ARG A 203 7.02 13.15 -21.48
CA ARG A 203 7.79 13.91 -22.47
C ARG A 203 7.97 13.23 -23.82
N ASP A 204 8.17 11.94 -23.83
CA ASP A 204 8.43 11.09 -25.01
C ASP A 204 7.28 10.11 -25.31
N LEU A 205 6.10 10.34 -24.73
CA LEU A 205 4.95 9.44 -24.87
C LEU A 205 3.92 9.98 -25.86
N ASP A 206 3.25 9.05 -26.55
CA ASP A 206 2.08 9.34 -27.39
C ASP A 206 0.81 9.17 -26.52
N PRO A 207 -0.02 10.23 -26.38
CA PRO A 207 -1.29 10.13 -25.65
C PRO A 207 -2.20 9.01 -26.15
N SER A 208 -2.19 8.71 -27.44
CA SER A 208 -3.01 7.66 -28.04
C SER A 208 -2.58 6.23 -27.69
N GLU A 209 -1.40 6.04 -27.09
CA GLU A 209 -0.85 4.76 -26.65
C GLU A 209 -0.66 4.70 -25.11
N THR A 210 -1.15 5.71 -24.38
CA THR A 210 -0.91 5.87 -22.93
C THR A 210 -2.19 5.61 -22.13
N LEU A 211 -2.08 4.81 -21.07
CA LEU A 211 -3.12 4.52 -20.08
C LEU A 211 -2.70 5.05 -18.72
N PHE A 212 -3.60 5.74 -18.04
CA PHE A 212 -3.40 6.25 -16.69
C PHE A 212 -4.17 5.41 -15.67
N VAL A 213 -3.51 5.05 -14.58
CA VAL A 213 -4.11 4.38 -13.42
C VAL A 213 -4.16 5.37 -12.28
N ILE A 214 -5.34 5.87 -11.92
CA ILE A 214 -5.52 6.83 -10.84
C ILE A 214 -5.76 6.07 -9.53
N SER A 215 -4.73 6.02 -8.70
CA SER A 215 -4.72 5.25 -7.46
C SER A 215 -5.01 6.15 -6.25
N SER A 216 -6.28 6.28 -5.89
CA SER A 216 -6.74 7.07 -4.74
C SER A 216 -7.99 6.46 -4.11
N LYS A 217 -7.89 5.98 -2.86
CA LYS A 217 -8.97 5.31 -2.14
C LYS A 217 -10.28 6.11 -2.16
N THR A 218 -10.21 7.40 -1.89
CA THR A 218 -11.38 8.30 -1.82
C THR A 218 -11.62 9.10 -3.10
N PHE A 219 -10.67 9.05 -4.03
CA PHE A 219 -10.65 9.87 -5.25
C PHE A 219 -10.73 11.39 -4.98
N THR A 220 -10.14 11.81 -3.84
CA THR A 220 -10.16 13.20 -3.34
C THR A 220 -8.80 13.67 -2.83
N THR A 221 -7.74 12.84 -2.91
CA THR A 221 -6.39 13.23 -2.50
C THR A 221 -5.90 14.35 -3.39
N LEU A 222 -5.64 15.53 -2.84
CA LEU A 222 -5.40 16.77 -3.58
C LEU A 222 -4.29 16.60 -4.62
N GLU A 223 -3.13 16.09 -4.23
CA GLU A 223 -1.97 15.95 -5.10
C GLU A 223 -2.23 14.94 -6.22
N THR A 224 -2.86 13.80 -5.90
CA THR A 224 -3.22 12.78 -6.90
C THR A 224 -4.23 13.34 -7.90
N MET A 225 -5.24 14.06 -7.44
CA MET A 225 -6.26 14.63 -8.33
C MET A 225 -5.73 15.79 -9.15
N THR A 226 -4.82 16.60 -8.61
CA THR A 226 -4.13 17.65 -9.39
C THR A 226 -3.36 17.03 -10.57
N ASN A 227 -2.56 16.02 -10.30
CA ASN A 227 -1.82 15.29 -11.34
C ASN A 227 -2.78 14.59 -12.33
N ALA A 228 -3.87 13.99 -11.84
CA ALA A 228 -4.85 13.32 -12.70
C ALA A 228 -5.56 14.31 -13.65
N HIS A 229 -5.91 15.52 -13.20
CA HIS A 229 -6.46 16.55 -14.05
C HIS A 229 -5.45 17.05 -15.10
N THR A 230 -4.19 17.26 -14.71
CA THR A 230 -3.12 17.60 -15.66
C THR A 230 -2.94 16.50 -16.72
N ALA A 231 -2.98 15.24 -16.32
CA ALA A 231 -2.92 14.11 -17.24
C ALA A 231 -4.12 14.06 -18.19
N ARG A 232 -5.31 14.37 -17.67
CA ARG A 232 -6.53 14.44 -18.47
C ARG A 232 -6.44 15.55 -19.54
N GLU A 233 -5.99 16.73 -19.15
CA GLU A 233 -5.78 17.84 -20.09
C GLU A 233 -4.74 17.47 -21.16
N TRP A 234 -3.61 16.89 -20.79
CA TRP A 234 -2.60 16.41 -21.71
C TRP A 234 -3.12 15.35 -22.68
N SER A 235 -3.89 14.39 -22.16
CA SER A 235 -4.50 13.33 -22.97
C SER A 235 -5.52 13.89 -23.95
N LEU A 236 -6.44 14.76 -23.50
CA LEU A 236 -7.44 15.41 -24.34
C LEU A 236 -6.80 16.26 -25.45
N ALA A 237 -5.78 17.04 -25.11
CA ALA A 237 -5.05 17.85 -26.10
C ALA A 237 -4.46 16.99 -27.22
N GLY A 238 -3.91 15.80 -26.89
CA GLY A 238 -3.34 14.88 -27.87
C GLY A 238 -4.37 14.01 -28.61
N LEU A 239 -5.64 13.98 -28.13
CA LEU A 239 -6.73 13.18 -28.70
C LEU A 239 -7.86 14.06 -29.31
N GLY A 240 -7.55 15.31 -29.65
CA GLY A 240 -8.47 16.20 -30.33
C GLY A 240 -9.58 16.78 -29.45
N GLY A 241 -9.45 16.72 -28.13
CA GLY A 241 -10.40 17.25 -27.17
C GLY A 241 -11.64 16.38 -26.94
N ASP A 242 -11.64 15.15 -27.43
CA ASP A 242 -12.79 14.25 -27.27
C ASP A 242 -12.88 13.67 -25.86
N GLU A 243 -13.87 14.11 -25.10
CA GLU A 243 -14.15 13.68 -23.73
C GLU A 243 -14.39 12.16 -23.59
N GLU A 244 -14.91 11.48 -24.62
CA GLU A 244 -15.13 10.04 -24.62
C GLU A 244 -13.81 9.25 -24.56
N SER A 245 -12.70 9.89 -24.93
CA SER A 245 -11.37 9.29 -24.83
C SER A 245 -10.96 8.95 -23.40
N VAL A 246 -11.47 9.67 -22.40
CA VAL A 246 -11.17 9.47 -20.98
C VAL A 246 -11.51 8.03 -20.56
N ALA A 247 -12.65 7.50 -20.97
CA ALA A 247 -13.07 6.13 -20.66
C ALA A 247 -12.13 5.04 -21.25
N LYS A 248 -11.29 5.38 -22.23
CA LYS A 248 -10.34 4.47 -22.88
C LYS A 248 -8.91 4.63 -22.37
N HIS A 249 -8.59 5.77 -21.80
CA HIS A 249 -7.22 6.12 -21.38
C HIS A 249 -7.06 6.28 -19.87
N PHE A 250 -8.15 6.17 -19.09
CA PHE A 250 -8.09 6.28 -17.64
C PHE A 250 -8.86 5.14 -16.97
N VAL A 251 -8.25 4.60 -15.90
CA VAL A 251 -8.85 3.63 -14.99
C VAL A 251 -8.58 4.05 -13.54
N ALA A 252 -9.37 3.55 -12.59
CA ALA A 252 -9.25 3.96 -11.21
C ALA A 252 -9.04 2.77 -10.26
N VAL A 253 -8.20 2.97 -9.25
CA VAL A 253 -8.13 2.14 -8.04
C VAL A 253 -8.73 2.96 -6.90
N SER A 254 -10.00 2.74 -6.60
CA SER A 254 -10.77 3.59 -5.69
C SER A 254 -11.99 2.87 -5.12
N THR A 255 -12.55 3.40 -4.03
CA THR A 255 -13.85 2.99 -3.48
C THR A 255 -14.97 4.00 -3.75
N ASN A 256 -14.67 5.12 -4.42
CA ASN A 256 -15.60 6.24 -4.64
C ASN A 256 -16.08 6.30 -6.10
N ALA A 257 -17.04 5.45 -6.45
CA ALA A 257 -17.57 5.36 -7.80
C ALA A 257 -18.17 6.70 -8.31
N ALA A 258 -18.75 7.51 -7.43
CA ALA A 258 -19.37 8.78 -7.82
C ALA A 258 -18.32 9.79 -8.32
N GLU A 259 -17.20 9.94 -7.62
CA GLU A 259 -16.14 10.86 -8.04
C GLU A 259 -15.36 10.31 -9.26
N VAL A 260 -15.20 8.98 -9.35
CA VAL A 260 -14.61 8.32 -10.53
C VAL A 260 -15.44 8.59 -11.78
N ALA A 261 -16.78 8.44 -11.70
CA ALA A 261 -17.68 8.71 -12.80
C ALA A 261 -17.67 10.20 -13.22
N LYS A 262 -17.64 11.15 -12.26
CA LYS A 262 -17.54 12.59 -12.54
C LYS A 262 -16.26 12.96 -13.28
N PHE A 263 -15.17 12.24 -13.04
CA PHE A 263 -13.90 12.44 -13.75
C PHE A 263 -13.99 12.03 -15.23
N GLY A 264 -14.94 11.18 -15.59
CA GLY A 264 -15.14 10.61 -16.92
C GLY A 264 -14.63 9.17 -17.07
N ILE A 265 -14.18 8.54 -15.99
CA ILE A 265 -13.75 7.14 -16.00
C ILE A 265 -14.99 6.23 -15.95
N ASP A 266 -15.02 5.25 -16.84
CA ASP A 266 -16.04 4.19 -16.77
C ASP A 266 -15.84 3.35 -15.49
N THR A 267 -16.86 3.34 -14.63
CA THR A 267 -16.83 2.62 -13.35
C THR A 267 -16.70 1.10 -13.51
N ALA A 268 -16.94 0.53 -14.68
CA ALA A 268 -16.62 -0.85 -14.99
C ALA A 268 -15.09 -1.12 -14.94
N ASN A 269 -14.29 -0.09 -15.15
CA ASN A 269 -12.82 -0.10 -15.09
C ASN A 269 -12.28 0.51 -13.76
N MET A 270 -13.06 0.38 -12.69
CA MET A 270 -12.69 0.75 -11.34
C MET A 270 -12.43 -0.51 -10.51
N PHE A 271 -11.32 -0.53 -9.77
CA PHE A 271 -10.86 -1.66 -8.98
C PHE A 271 -10.66 -1.31 -7.51
#